data_1bc5559416f1dacf2dd1e8667b50fcf0
#
_entry.id   1bc5559416f1dacf2dd1e8667b50fcf0
#
_cell.length_a   1.000
_cell.length_b   1.000
_cell.length_c   1.000
_cell.angle_alpha   90.00
_cell.angle_beta   90.00
_cell.angle_gamma   90.00
#
_symmetry.space_group_name_H-M   'P 1'
#
loop_
_entity.id
_entity.type
_entity.pdbx_description
1 polymer ?
#
loop_
_entity_poly.entity_id
_entity_poly.type
_entity_poly.pdbx_seq_one_letter_code
_entity_poly.pdbx_strand_id
1 'polypeptide(L)'
;MSIDHQRWVALLGRQDEPTDALEDYCRLLSQALHEKGYALEISRVAWAEQGWHRALKDAEKRFRAQPDGWVLVQYTALAWSRRGFPMRFAHLIGSLKSAGVRVLIVFHDPEPFGGRRYRDRLRRLLQLAVMRRSARLADRIVSTISVDRVGWLQDPTIRAKTSQLPVGSNLPVPPRSAQRSKNRIPMIVVFGFSNLPSETSLIAWVLSKASKEVGPMNLTVFGRGAKVAGTLLPPLLAGSAVELNDYGVLEAGRAVSLLATADVQLFVRSGLSSRRGSGIAGIACGLPIVGFSDAETAFPITEAGVRLVPMGDREGLVRELVQVLKQETLRETLRQRNLEATERFFSWDRIADAYLSILRTS
;
A
#
# COMPACT_ATOMS: atom_id res chain seq x y z
N MET A 1 -36.70 13.55 2.20
CA MET A 1 -35.54 14.39 1.91
C MET A 1 -34.77 13.71 0.79
N SER A 2 -34.75 14.30 -0.43
CA SER A 2 -34.00 13.82 -1.56
C SER A 2 -32.51 13.85 -1.17
N ILE A 3 -31.87 12.70 -1.08
CA ILE A 3 -30.41 12.60 -0.93
C ILE A 3 -29.86 13.04 -2.28
N ASP A 4 -29.35 14.25 -2.31
CA ASP A 4 -28.66 14.80 -3.47
C ASP A 4 -27.45 13.90 -3.72
N HIS A 5 -27.56 12.99 -4.65
CA HIS A 5 -26.52 12.01 -4.98
C HIS A 5 -25.38 12.74 -5.69
N GLN A 6 -24.55 13.45 -4.93
CA GLN A 6 -23.28 13.95 -5.45
C GLN A 6 -22.51 12.77 -6.04
N ARG A 7 -22.42 12.72 -7.36
CA ARG A 7 -21.63 11.70 -8.05
C ARG A 7 -20.15 11.97 -7.88
N TRP A 8 -19.47 11.04 -7.30
CA TRP A 8 -18.01 11.05 -7.20
C TRP A 8 -17.41 10.11 -8.24
N VAL A 9 -16.28 10.49 -8.79
CA VAL A 9 -15.58 9.69 -9.79
C VAL A 9 -14.15 9.43 -9.32
N ALA A 10 -13.77 8.18 -9.14
CA ALA A 10 -12.39 7.77 -8.99
C ALA A 10 -11.74 7.69 -10.38
N LEU A 11 -10.74 8.54 -10.64
CA LEU A 11 -10.10 8.63 -11.94
C LEU A 11 -8.74 7.96 -11.91
N LEU A 12 -8.60 6.91 -12.72
CA LEU A 12 -7.39 6.09 -12.85
C LEU A 12 -6.65 6.42 -14.15
N GLY A 13 -5.35 6.19 -14.15
CA GLY A 13 -4.51 6.20 -15.35
C GLY A 13 -4.43 4.83 -16.02
N ARG A 14 -3.25 4.48 -16.53
CA ARG A 14 -2.96 3.20 -17.17
C ARG A 14 -3.17 2.04 -16.19
N GLN A 15 -3.76 0.97 -16.68
CA GLN A 15 -3.89 -0.28 -15.94
C GLN A 15 -2.51 -0.92 -15.68
N ASP A 16 -2.32 -1.45 -14.48
CA ASP A 16 -1.15 -2.27 -14.14
C ASP A 16 -1.49 -3.76 -14.27
N GLU A 17 -0.50 -4.57 -14.59
CA GLU A 17 -0.64 -6.02 -14.79
C GLU A 17 0.36 -6.79 -13.90
N PRO A 18 0.04 -7.99 -13.45
CA PRO A 18 -1.21 -8.76 -13.61
C PRO A 18 -2.34 -8.33 -12.65
N THR A 19 -2.11 -7.40 -11.74
CA THR A 19 -3.07 -6.87 -10.77
C THR A 19 -2.93 -5.35 -10.68
N ASP A 20 -4.04 -4.63 -10.60
CA ASP A 20 -4.04 -3.18 -10.45
C ASP A 20 -4.44 -2.77 -9.02
N ALA A 21 -3.44 -2.49 -8.20
CA ALA A 21 -3.65 -2.10 -6.81
C ALA A 21 -4.44 -0.79 -6.64
N LEU A 22 -4.37 0.12 -7.63
CA LEU A 22 -5.13 1.37 -7.60
C LEU A 22 -6.61 1.12 -7.91
N GLU A 23 -6.91 0.21 -8.83
CA GLU A 23 -8.28 -0.19 -9.12
C GLU A 23 -8.89 -0.95 -7.95
N ASP A 24 -8.15 -1.89 -7.35
CA ASP A 24 -8.58 -2.58 -6.12
C ASP A 24 -8.87 -1.61 -5.00
N TYR A 25 -8.00 -0.62 -4.78
CA TYR A 25 -8.22 0.45 -3.81
C TYR A 25 -9.53 1.20 -4.09
N CYS A 26 -9.76 1.62 -5.34
CA CYS A 26 -10.97 2.36 -5.71
C CYS A 26 -12.22 1.51 -5.58
N ARG A 27 -12.16 0.21 -5.91
CA ARG A 27 -13.28 -0.72 -5.80
C ARG A 27 -13.69 -0.92 -4.34
N LEU A 28 -12.72 -1.12 -3.44
CA LEU A 28 -13.00 -1.30 -2.01
C LEU A 28 -13.49 0.01 -1.36
N LEU A 29 -12.92 1.15 -1.75
CA LEU A 29 -13.44 2.46 -1.32
C LEU A 29 -14.86 2.69 -1.82
N SER A 30 -15.16 2.35 -3.09
CA SER A 30 -16.51 2.46 -3.66
C SER A 30 -17.52 1.61 -2.90
N GLN A 31 -17.15 0.37 -2.55
CA GLN A 31 -18.00 -0.51 -1.74
C GLN A 31 -18.29 0.09 -0.36
N ALA A 32 -17.27 0.55 0.36
CA ALA A 32 -17.42 1.12 1.69
C ALA A 32 -18.23 2.43 1.67
N LEU A 33 -18.08 3.26 0.63
CA LEU A 33 -18.87 4.47 0.44
C LEU A 33 -20.33 4.12 0.09
N HIS A 34 -20.57 3.07 -0.70
CA HIS A 34 -21.92 2.62 -1.03
C HIS A 34 -22.69 2.17 0.21
N GLU A 35 -22.05 1.47 1.13
CA GLU A 35 -22.65 1.09 2.43
C GLU A 35 -23.06 2.31 3.27
N LYS A 36 -22.48 3.49 3.01
CA LYS A 36 -22.81 4.78 3.63
C LYS A 36 -23.75 5.66 2.79
N GLY A 37 -24.28 5.13 1.68
CA GLY A 37 -25.22 5.82 0.79
C GLY A 37 -24.58 6.74 -0.25
N TYR A 38 -23.29 6.58 -0.55
CA TYR A 38 -22.57 7.37 -1.55
C TYR A 38 -22.12 6.53 -2.74
N ALA A 39 -22.28 7.07 -3.96
CA ALA A 39 -21.85 6.42 -5.18
C ALA A 39 -20.46 6.94 -5.61
N LEU A 40 -19.48 6.04 -5.77
CA LEU A 40 -18.19 6.32 -6.36
C LEU A 40 -18.06 5.52 -7.66
N GLU A 41 -18.11 6.23 -8.79
CA GLU A 41 -17.91 5.63 -10.11
C GLU A 41 -16.41 5.48 -10.38
N ILE A 42 -15.96 4.33 -10.90
CA ILE A 42 -14.56 4.11 -11.28
C ILE A 42 -14.41 4.35 -12.79
N SER A 43 -13.46 5.17 -13.18
CA SER A 43 -13.19 5.53 -14.57
C SER A 43 -11.71 5.60 -14.86
N ARG A 44 -11.34 5.39 -16.14
CA ARG A 44 -9.96 5.51 -16.62
C ARG A 44 -9.80 6.59 -17.67
N VAL A 45 -8.63 7.23 -17.65
CA VAL A 45 -8.14 8.07 -18.75
C VAL A 45 -7.34 7.18 -19.68
N ALA A 46 -7.88 6.88 -20.85
CA ALA A 46 -7.30 5.96 -21.84
C ALA A 46 -6.12 6.56 -22.61
N TRP A 47 -5.20 7.25 -21.91
CA TRP A 47 -4.06 7.93 -22.54
C TRP A 47 -3.03 6.97 -23.13
N ALA A 48 -2.93 5.76 -22.60
CA ALA A 48 -1.97 4.75 -23.04
C ALA A 48 -2.39 4.10 -24.37
N GLU A 49 -3.70 4.03 -24.62
CA GLU A 49 -4.35 3.39 -25.78
C GLU A 49 -4.56 4.39 -26.92
N GLN A 50 -5.15 5.56 -26.63
CA GLN A 50 -5.56 6.54 -27.65
C GLN A 50 -4.69 7.80 -27.71
N GLY A 51 -3.68 7.88 -26.84
CA GLY A 51 -2.80 9.07 -26.73
C GLY A 51 -3.40 10.19 -25.88
N TRP A 52 -2.51 11.04 -25.36
CA TRP A 52 -2.87 12.10 -24.40
C TRP A 52 -3.81 13.17 -24.98
N HIS A 53 -3.66 13.54 -26.25
CA HIS A 53 -4.48 14.61 -26.83
C HIS A 53 -5.96 14.25 -26.81
N ARG A 54 -6.27 13.07 -27.30
CA ARG A 54 -7.65 12.57 -27.35
C ARG A 54 -8.20 12.30 -25.93
N ALA A 55 -7.40 11.66 -25.09
CA ALA A 55 -7.77 11.34 -23.72
C ALA A 55 -8.11 12.57 -22.87
N LEU A 56 -7.35 13.67 -23.01
CA LEU A 56 -7.64 14.94 -22.33
C LEU A 56 -8.95 15.55 -22.81
N LYS A 57 -9.17 15.57 -24.15
CA LYS A 57 -10.41 16.11 -24.75
C LYS A 57 -11.65 15.32 -24.29
N ASP A 58 -11.53 13.99 -24.25
CA ASP A 58 -12.63 13.14 -23.80
C ASP A 58 -12.94 13.33 -22.30
N ALA A 59 -11.89 13.43 -21.46
CA ALA A 59 -12.04 13.73 -20.05
C ALA A 59 -12.72 15.10 -19.84
N GLU A 60 -12.23 16.13 -20.51
CA GLU A 60 -12.79 17.48 -20.41
C GLU A 60 -14.26 17.53 -20.83
N LYS A 61 -14.62 16.90 -21.97
CA LYS A 61 -16.01 16.81 -22.45
C LYS A 61 -16.92 16.12 -21.44
N ARG A 62 -16.45 15.00 -20.88
CA ARG A 62 -17.22 14.24 -19.90
C ARG A 62 -17.50 15.05 -18.64
N PHE A 63 -16.47 15.68 -18.06
CA PHE A 63 -16.59 16.37 -16.77
C PHE A 63 -17.27 17.74 -16.87
N ARG A 64 -17.23 18.41 -18.03
CA ARG A 64 -18.07 19.60 -18.28
C ARG A 64 -19.57 19.33 -18.22
N ALA A 65 -19.99 18.11 -18.50
CA ALA A 65 -21.40 17.72 -18.39
C ALA A 65 -21.84 17.46 -16.93
N GLN A 66 -20.91 17.49 -15.96
CA GLN A 66 -21.17 17.19 -14.53
C GLN A 66 -20.34 18.08 -13.61
N PRO A 67 -20.56 19.41 -13.57
CA PRO A 67 -19.64 20.36 -12.93
C PRO A 67 -19.59 20.27 -11.40
N ASP A 68 -20.61 19.75 -10.72
CA ASP A 68 -20.73 19.84 -9.24
C ASP A 68 -20.19 18.62 -8.49
N GLY A 69 -19.53 17.69 -9.19
CA GLY A 69 -19.01 16.45 -8.61
C GLY A 69 -17.57 16.56 -8.09
N TRP A 70 -17.18 15.56 -7.28
CA TRP A 70 -15.79 15.33 -6.94
C TRP A 70 -15.12 14.33 -7.90
N VAL A 71 -13.90 14.65 -8.32
CA VAL A 71 -13.03 13.74 -9.07
C VAL A 71 -11.82 13.39 -8.21
N LEU A 72 -11.75 12.12 -7.77
CA LEU A 72 -10.69 11.55 -6.95
C LEU A 72 -9.61 10.95 -7.86
N VAL A 73 -8.58 11.71 -8.17
CA VAL A 73 -7.54 11.31 -9.12
C VAL A 73 -6.46 10.50 -8.40
N GLN A 74 -6.28 9.24 -8.81
CA GLN A 74 -5.30 8.33 -8.21
C GLN A 74 -3.92 8.55 -8.83
N TYR A 75 -2.91 8.87 -8.03
CA TYR A 75 -1.59 9.19 -8.53
C TYR A 75 -0.52 8.18 -8.09
N THR A 76 0.10 7.57 -9.09
CA THR A 76 1.49 7.09 -9.09
C THR A 76 2.15 7.56 -10.39
N ALA A 77 3.46 7.75 -10.42
CA ALA A 77 4.13 8.25 -11.62
C ALA A 77 3.95 7.31 -12.83
N LEU A 78 3.85 6.00 -12.62
CA LEU A 78 3.70 4.99 -13.66
C LEU A 78 2.26 4.84 -14.18
N ALA A 79 1.26 5.19 -13.39
CA ALA A 79 -0.12 5.25 -13.86
C ALA A 79 -0.31 6.34 -14.94
N TRP A 80 0.50 7.40 -14.90
CA TRP A 80 0.39 8.55 -15.80
C TRP A 80 1.55 8.69 -16.79
N SER A 81 2.49 7.73 -16.81
CA SER A 81 3.60 7.71 -17.77
C SER A 81 4.26 6.35 -17.83
N ARG A 82 4.46 5.79 -19.03
CA ARG A 82 5.16 4.49 -19.21
C ARG A 82 6.59 4.48 -18.67
N ARG A 83 7.26 5.64 -18.65
CA ARG A 83 8.66 5.79 -18.24
C ARG A 83 8.86 6.59 -16.95
N GLY A 84 7.79 6.89 -16.22
CA GLY A 84 7.84 7.66 -14.97
C GLY A 84 8.12 9.16 -15.17
N PHE A 85 7.75 9.74 -16.34
CA PHE A 85 7.77 11.19 -16.62
C PHE A 85 6.34 11.70 -16.82
N PRO A 86 5.54 11.92 -15.76
CA PRO A 86 4.10 12.17 -15.87
C PRO A 86 3.76 13.64 -16.21
N MET A 87 4.43 14.23 -17.20
CA MET A 87 4.33 15.67 -17.53
C MET A 87 2.89 16.10 -17.86
N ARG A 88 2.11 15.21 -18.50
CA ARG A 88 0.73 15.50 -18.90
C ARG A 88 -0.28 15.43 -17.75
N PHE A 89 0.12 14.87 -16.61
CA PHE A 89 -0.74 14.79 -15.44
C PHE A 89 -1.19 16.17 -14.94
N ALA A 90 -0.27 17.14 -14.86
CA ALA A 90 -0.63 18.50 -14.45
C ALA A 90 -1.60 19.19 -15.42
N HIS A 91 -1.53 18.86 -16.74
CA HIS A 91 -2.49 19.35 -17.73
C HIS A 91 -3.87 18.71 -17.50
N LEU A 92 -3.93 17.41 -17.20
CA LEU A 92 -5.19 16.75 -16.85
C LEU A 92 -5.87 17.44 -15.66
N ILE A 93 -5.13 17.70 -14.56
CA ILE A 93 -5.68 18.42 -13.40
C ILE A 93 -6.17 19.81 -13.79
N GLY A 94 -5.41 20.56 -14.62
CA GLY A 94 -5.84 21.85 -15.15
C GLY A 94 -7.13 21.77 -15.97
N SER A 95 -7.26 20.78 -16.87
CA SER A 95 -8.47 20.57 -17.67
C SER A 95 -9.68 20.22 -16.80
N LEU A 96 -9.51 19.38 -15.77
CA LEU A 96 -10.59 19.08 -14.81
C LEU A 96 -11.03 20.33 -14.08
N LYS A 97 -10.10 21.16 -13.59
CA LYS A 97 -10.44 22.42 -12.94
C LYS A 97 -11.16 23.39 -13.86
N SER A 98 -10.72 23.50 -15.14
CA SER A 98 -11.39 24.31 -16.17
C SER A 98 -12.78 23.80 -16.53
N ALA A 99 -13.06 22.51 -16.32
CA ALA A 99 -14.39 21.91 -16.47
C ALA A 99 -15.33 22.20 -15.29
N GLY A 100 -14.87 22.89 -14.22
CA GLY A 100 -15.68 23.28 -13.08
C GLY A 100 -15.80 22.23 -11.98
N VAL A 101 -15.17 21.04 -12.10
CA VAL A 101 -15.25 19.99 -11.08
C VAL A 101 -14.29 20.24 -9.93
N ARG A 102 -14.64 19.74 -8.76
CA ARG A 102 -13.74 19.69 -7.60
C ARG A 102 -12.79 18.50 -7.72
N VAL A 103 -11.49 18.75 -7.49
CA VAL A 103 -10.45 17.75 -7.65
C VAL A 103 -9.79 17.41 -6.32
N LEU A 104 -9.82 16.12 -5.95
CA LEU A 104 -9.01 15.54 -4.89
C LEU A 104 -7.95 14.65 -5.53
N ILE A 105 -6.67 14.85 -5.19
CA ILE A 105 -5.58 13.96 -5.64
C ILE A 105 -5.18 13.04 -4.51
N VAL A 106 -5.17 11.72 -4.77
CA VAL A 106 -4.64 10.70 -3.85
C VAL A 106 -3.23 10.33 -4.29
N PHE A 107 -2.22 10.77 -3.55
CA PHE A 107 -0.83 10.41 -3.80
C PHE A 107 -0.50 9.09 -3.10
N HIS A 108 -0.48 7.99 -3.87
CA HIS A 108 -0.03 6.67 -3.39
C HIS A 108 1.49 6.58 -3.29
N ASP A 109 2.19 7.27 -4.20
CA ASP A 109 3.64 7.45 -4.18
C ASP A 109 3.96 8.96 -4.10
N PRO A 110 3.88 9.59 -2.91
CA PRO A 110 4.15 11.02 -2.77
C PRO A 110 5.65 11.35 -2.82
N GLU A 111 6.54 10.37 -2.66
CA GLU A 111 7.96 10.55 -2.88
C GLU A 111 8.35 10.29 -4.34
N PRO A 112 9.14 11.18 -4.95
CA PRO A 112 9.61 10.97 -6.31
C PRO A 112 10.66 9.86 -6.37
N PHE A 113 10.83 9.26 -7.56
CA PHE A 113 11.75 8.15 -7.79
C PHE A 113 13.18 8.42 -7.30
N GLY A 114 13.72 7.52 -6.48
CA GLY A 114 14.98 7.70 -5.74
C GLY A 114 16.25 7.13 -6.41
N GLY A 115 16.25 6.84 -7.72
CA GLY A 115 17.41 6.24 -8.42
C GLY A 115 18.66 7.12 -8.42
N ARG A 116 19.85 6.49 -8.59
CA ARG A 116 21.16 7.16 -8.49
C ARG A 116 21.72 7.67 -9.80
N ARG A 117 21.20 7.23 -10.98
CA ARG A 117 21.70 7.61 -12.30
C ARG A 117 21.28 9.05 -12.63
N TYR A 118 22.01 9.71 -13.55
CA TYR A 118 21.66 11.07 -14.01
C TYR A 118 20.20 11.18 -14.49
N ARG A 119 19.74 10.22 -15.30
CA ARG A 119 18.33 10.15 -15.75
C ARG A 119 17.34 10.03 -14.58
N ASP A 120 17.72 9.42 -13.50
CA ASP A 120 16.88 9.26 -12.30
C ASP A 120 16.77 10.58 -11.54
N ARG A 121 17.86 11.37 -11.49
CA ARG A 121 17.83 12.74 -10.93
C ARG A 121 16.89 13.64 -11.72
N LEU A 122 16.98 13.62 -13.05
CA LEU A 122 16.06 14.37 -13.91
C LEU A 122 14.61 13.90 -13.72
N ARG A 123 14.37 12.59 -13.69
CA ARG A 123 13.05 12.02 -13.41
C ARG A 123 12.50 12.50 -12.08
N ARG A 124 13.32 12.48 -11.04
CA ARG A 124 12.95 12.97 -9.71
C ARG A 124 12.53 14.44 -9.72
N LEU A 125 13.30 15.31 -10.36
CA LEU A 125 13.00 16.74 -10.46
C LEU A 125 11.69 16.99 -11.21
N LEU A 126 11.48 16.30 -12.33
CA LEU A 126 10.26 16.44 -13.13
C LEU A 126 9.03 15.88 -12.41
N GLN A 127 9.15 14.74 -11.74
CA GLN A 127 8.06 14.20 -10.91
C GLN A 127 7.68 15.17 -9.80
N LEU A 128 8.67 15.72 -9.08
CA LEU A 128 8.44 16.70 -8.02
C LEU A 128 7.77 17.97 -8.54
N ALA A 129 8.21 18.50 -9.68
CA ALA A 129 7.59 19.67 -10.30
C ALA A 129 6.13 19.41 -10.70
N VAL A 130 5.85 18.24 -11.29
CA VAL A 130 4.48 17.84 -11.66
C VAL A 130 3.60 17.65 -10.42
N MET A 131 4.08 16.96 -9.39
CA MET A 131 3.33 16.75 -8.15
C MET A 131 2.99 18.08 -7.48
N ARG A 132 3.96 18.97 -7.30
CA ARG A 132 3.75 20.31 -6.71
C ARG A 132 2.74 21.14 -7.52
N ARG A 133 2.89 21.17 -8.85
CA ARG A 133 1.97 21.91 -9.72
C ARG A 133 0.54 21.35 -9.62
N SER A 134 0.40 20.05 -9.72
CA SER A 134 -0.91 19.39 -9.62
C SER A 134 -1.54 19.58 -8.23
N ALA A 135 -0.75 19.47 -7.18
CA ALA A 135 -1.18 19.72 -5.82
C ALA A 135 -1.69 21.14 -5.60
N ARG A 136 -1.03 22.17 -6.18
CA ARG A 136 -1.50 23.55 -6.08
C ARG A 136 -2.85 23.77 -6.76
N LEU A 137 -3.10 23.06 -7.87
CA LEU A 137 -4.35 23.16 -8.64
C LEU A 137 -5.52 22.40 -7.97
N ALA A 138 -5.24 21.32 -7.26
CA ALA A 138 -6.26 20.50 -6.61
C ALA A 138 -6.95 21.25 -5.45
N ASP A 139 -8.20 20.89 -5.16
CA ASP A 139 -8.96 21.43 -4.03
C ASP A 139 -8.59 20.73 -2.73
N ARG A 140 -8.37 19.40 -2.78
CA ARG A 140 -7.97 18.56 -1.65
C ARG A 140 -6.89 17.57 -2.07
N ILE A 141 -6.12 17.13 -1.09
CA ILE A 141 -5.04 16.17 -1.30
C ILE A 141 -5.12 15.10 -0.21
N VAL A 142 -4.92 13.85 -0.60
CA VAL A 142 -4.68 12.74 0.30
C VAL A 142 -3.27 12.20 0.06
N SER A 143 -2.50 12.04 1.13
CA SER A 143 -1.22 11.33 1.12
C SER A 143 -1.39 9.99 1.85
N THR A 144 -0.91 8.91 1.26
CA THR A 144 -0.97 7.57 1.89
C THR A 144 0.14 7.31 2.89
N ILE A 145 1.10 8.21 3.02
CA ILE A 145 2.12 8.22 4.09
C ILE A 145 2.05 9.52 4.88
N SER A 146 2.77 9.56 6.00
CA SER A 146 2.78 10.75 6.87
C SER A 146 3.21 11.99 6.09
N VAL A 147 2.38 13.03 6.17
CA VAL A 147 2.63 14.31 5.49
C VAL A 147 3.92 14.94 6.00
N ASP A 148 4.24 14.78 7.29
CA ASP A 148 5.44 15.34 7.92
C ASP A 148 6.74 14.69 7.42
N ARG A 149 6.64 13.53 6.77
CA ARG A 149 7.78 12.82 6.16
C ARG A 149 8.04 13.21 4.71
N VAL A 150 7.17 14.00 4.09
CA VAL A 150 7.25 14.39 2.67
C VAL A 150 7.57 15.87 2.55
N GLY A 151 8.82 16.20 2.27
CA GLY A 151 9.30 17.59 2.32
C GLY A 151 8.55 18.57 1.43
N TRP A 152 8.09 18.17 0.24
CA TRP A 152 7.35 19.07 -0.65
C TRP A 152 5.89 19.32 -0.22
N LEU A 153 5.31 18.43 0.62
CA LEU A 153 3.98 18.63 1.21
C LEU A 153 4.00 19.65 2.37
N GLN A 154 5.18 20.10 2.81
CA GLN A 154 5.33 21.13 3.83
C GLN A 154 5.09 22.56 3.29
N ASP A 155 4.96 22.76 1.97
CA ASP A 155 4.51 24.04 1.39
C ASP A 155 3.17 24.43 2.06
N PRO A 156 3.06 25.60 2.72
CA PRO A 156 1.87 25.94 3.52
C PRO A 156 0.55 25.86 2.75
N THR A 157 0.56 26.24 1.46
CA THR A 157 -0.64 26.21 0.61
C THR A 157 -1.06 24.80 0.25
N ILE A 158 -0.11 23.86 0.16
CA ILE A 158 -0.35 22.46 -0.10
C ILE A 158 -0.74 21.75 1.21
N ARG A 159 -0.01 22.02 2.29
CA ARG A 159 -0.21 21.42 3.61
C ARG A 159 -1.62 21.66 4.14
N ALA A 160 -2.14 22.89 4.01
CA ALA A 160 -3.46 23.29 4.48
C ALA A 160 -4.64 22.48 3.89
N LYS A 161 -4.44 21.86 2.72
CA LYS A 161 -5.46 21.06 2.03
C LYS A 161 -5.09 19.58 1.91
N THR A 162 -4.05 19.13 2.64
CA THR A 162 -3.55 17.75 2.61
C THR A 162 -3.97 17.03 3.88
N SER A 163 -4.63 15.88 3.70
CA SER A 163 -4.95 14.91 4.74
C SER A 163 -4.11 13.65 4.57
N GLN A 164 -3.73 13.02 5.68
CA GLN A 164 -3.09 11.71 5.65
C GLN A 164 -4.16 10.63 5.81
N LEU A 165 -4.23 9.70 4.86
CA LEU A 165 -5.04 8.49 4.96
C LEU A 165 -4.20 7.27 4.57
N PRO A 166 -4.11 6.25 5.41
CA PRO A 166 -3.42 5.01 5.04
C PRO A 166 -4.17 4.28 3.92
N VAL A 167 -3.53 3.33 3.26
CA VAL A 167 -4.28 2.39 2.43
C VAL A 167 -5.00 1.37 3.32
N GLY A 168 -6.17 0.92 2.88
CA GLY A 168 -6.86 -0.19 3.53
C GLY A 168 -6.31 -1.54 3.11
N SER A 169 -6.70 -2.59 3.81
CA SER A 169 -6.41 -3.95 3.37
C SER A 169 -7.14 -4.25 2.08
N ASN A 170 -6.42 -4.73 1.06
CA ASN A 170 -7.02 -5.24 -0.17
C ASN A 170 -7.44 -6.72 -0.07
N LEU A 171 -7.28 -7.31 1.10
CA LEU A 171 -7.80 -8.64 1.44
C LEU A 171 -8.96 -8.51 2.43
N PRO A 172 -9.95 -9.42 2.38
CA PRO A 172 -11.02 -9.45 3.37
C PRO A 172 -10.44 -9.70 4.77
N VAL A 173 -11.12 -9.15 5.78
CA VAL A 173 -10.72 -9.38 7.18
C VAL A 173 -11.18 -10.79 7.58
N PRO A 174 -10.29 -11.63 8.16
CA PRO A 174 -10.67 -12.97 8.58
C PRO A 174 -11.64 -12.91 9.76
N PRO A 175 -12.51 -13.93 9.93
CA PRO A 175 -13.30 -14.07 11.15
C PRO A 175 -12.37 -14.18 12.37
N ARG A 176 -12.77 -13.54 13.48
CA ARG A 176 -11.97 -13.48 14.74
C ARG A 176 -11.65 -14.86 15.36
N SER A 177 -12.33 -15.92 14.94
CA SER A 177 -12.24 -17.28 15.45
C SER A 177 -11.15 -18.16 14.85
N ALA A 178 -10.24 -17.63 14.03
CA ALA A 178 -9.14 -18.44 13.48
C ALA A 178 -8.23 -18.94 14.62
N GLN A 179 -8.54 -20.12 15.15
CA GLN A 179 -7.75 -20.77 16.19
C GLN A 179 -6.42 -21.27 15.61
N ARG A 180 -5.34 -20.87 16.24
CA ARG A 180 -4.01 -21.42 15.95
C ARG A 180 -3.81 -22.68 16.77
N SER A 181 -3.38 -23.76 16.13
CA SER A 181 -3.00 -24.99 16.84
C SER A 181 -1.77 -24.72 17.69
N LYS A 182 -1.83 -25.11 18.97
CA LYS A 182 -0.66 -25.12 19.86
C LYS A 182 0.27 -26.26 19.45
N ASN A 183 1.56 -26.13 19.66
CA ASN A 183 2.60 -27.16 19.39
C ASN A 183 2.82 -27.55 17.93
N ARG A 184 2.67 -26.63 16.99
CA ARG A 184 3.06 -26.83 15.57
C ARG A 184 4.40 -26.16 15.25
N ILE A 185 5.02 -26.61 14.17
CA ILE A 185 6.20 -25.93 13.58
C ILE A 185 5.80 -24.48 13.23
N PRO A 186 6.56 -23.45 13.69
CA PRO A 186 6.25 -22.05 13.41
C PRO A 186 6.20 -21.77 11.92
N MET A 187 5.23 -20.97 11.48
CA MET A 187 5.07 -20.55 10.09
C MET A 187 5.36 -19.05 9.92
N ILE A 188 6.39 -18.77 9.16
CA ILE A 188 6.79 -17.41 8.74
C ILE A 188 6.24 -17.15 7.36
N VAL A 189 5.64 -15.97 7.15
CA VAL A 189 5.10 -15.58 5.85
C VAL A 189 5.90 -14.41 5.26
N VAL A 190 6.19 -14.50 3.95
CA VAL A 190 6.63 -13.37 3.12
C VAL A 190 5.56 -13.12 2.06
N PHE A 191 4.89 -11.98 2.13
CA PHE A 191 3.86 -11.59 1.18
C PHE A 191 4.40 -10.61 0.12
N GLY A 192 4.61 -11.11 -1.08
CA GLY A 192 5.28 -10.44 -2.19
C GLY A 192 6.80 -10.55 -2.11
N PHE A 193 7.43 -10.81 -3.24
CA PHE A 193 8.87 -11.05 -3.37
C PHE A 193 9.43 -10.25 -4.55
N SER A 194 10.53 -9.51 -4.36
CA SER A 194 11.03 -8.57 -5.36
C SER A 194 12.04 -9.15 -6.35
N ASN A 195 12.49 -10.39 -6.17
CA ASN A 195 13.56 -11.05 -6.93
C ASN A 195 14.95 -10.37 -6.81
N LEU A 196 15.12 -9.41 -5.95
CA LEU A 196 16.41 -8.75 -5.76
C LEU A 196 17.35 -9.70 -4.99
N PRO A 197 18.60 -9.90 -5.45
CA PRO A 197 19.56 -10.74 -4.74
C PRO A 197 19.76 -10.34 -3.27
N SER A 198 19.70 -9.04 -2.97
CA SER A 198 19.80 -8.52 -1.61
C SER A 198 18.64 -8.93 -0.71
N GLU A 199 17.40 -8.94 -1.22
CA GLU A 199 16.22 -9.41 -0.48
C GLU A 199 16.29 -10.92 -0.26
N THR A 200 16.59 -11.68 -1.31
CA THR A 200 16.72 -13.13 -1.26
C THR A 200 17.76 -13.59 -0.24
N SER A 201 18.96 -13.00 -0.32
CA SER A 201 20.06 -13.32 0.61
C SER A 201 19.73 -12.92 2.05
N LEU A 202 19.03 -11.82 2.25
CA LEU A 202 18.62 -11.36 3.57
C LEU A 202 17.60 -12.29 4.20
N ILE A 203 16.55 -12.68 3.45
CA ILE A 203 15.54 -13.63 3.93
C ILE A 203 16.19 -14.95 4.34
N ALA A 204 17.01 -15.53 3.46
CA ALA A 204 17.68 -16.78 3.75
C ALA A 204 18.60 -16.66 4.97
N TRP A 205 19.39 -15.60 5.06
CA TRP A 205 20.30 -15.37 6.17
C TRP A 205 19.56 -15.22 7.52
N VAL A 206 18.50 -14.39 7.56
CA VAL A 206 17.68 -14.18 8.78
C VAL A 206 17.08 -15.48 9.26
N LEU A 207 16.47 -16.24 8.35
CA LEU A 207 15.80 -17.50 8.71
C LEU A 207 16.77 -18.58 9.11
N SER A 208 17.93 -18.70 8.42
CA SER A 208 18.98 -19.66 8.79
C SER A 208 19.56 -19.35 10.18
N LYS A 209 19.70 -18.08 10.55
CA LYS A 209 20.11 -17.71 11.91
C LYS A 209 19.02 -17.99 12.94
N ALA A 210 17.79 -17.58 12.66
CA ALA A 210 16.67 -17.78 13.57
C ALA A 210 16.38 -19.28 13.81
N SER A 211 16.52 -20.15 12.77
CA SER A 211 16.28 -21.58 12.92
C SER A 211 17.25 -22.29 13.87
N LYS A 212 18.45 -21.76 14.07
CA LYS A 212 19.42 -22.28 15.08
C LYS A 212 18.97 -22.07 16.49
N GLU A 213 18.13 -21.06 16.75
CA GLU A 213 17.63 -20.72 18.07
C GLU A 213 16.21 -21.22 18.35
N VAL A 214 15.37 -21.27 17.31
CA VAL A 214 13.94 -21.63 17.41
C VAL A 214 13.71 -23.11 17.06
N GLY A 215 14.58 -23.71 16.26
CA GLY A 215 14.39 -25.03 15.68
C GLY A 215 13.72 -24.99 14.31
N PRO A 216 13.11 -26.13 13.88
CA PRO A 216 12.43 -26.20 12.59
C PRO A 216 11.34 -25.15 12.40
N MET A 217 11.24 -24.59 11.18
CA MET A 217 10.22 -23.61 10.83
C MET A 217 9.83 -23.70 9.34
N ASN A 218 8.61 -23.29 9.05
CA ASN A 218 8.06 -23.22 7.68
C ASN A 218 8.12 -21.80 7.18
N LEU A 219 8.77 -21.57 6.03
CA LEU A 219 8.69 -20.34 5.28
C LEU A 219 7.64 -20.48 4.19
N THR A 220 6.62 -19.64 4.23
CA THR A 220 5.58 -19.56 3.19
C THR A 220 5.74 -18.26 2.41
N VAL A 221 6.00 -18.34 1.10
CA VAL A 221 6.11 -17.18 0.21
C VAL A 221 4.96 -17.20 -0.77
N PHE A 222 4.21 -16.09 -0.86
CA PHE A 222 3.12 -15.97 -1.82
C PHE A 222 2.97 -14.52 -2.32
N GLY A 223 2.16 -14.34 -3.35
CA GLY A 223 1.94 -13.06 -4.00
C GLY A 223 2.84 -12.82 -5.21
N ARG A 224 2.93 -11.57 -5.66
CA ARG A 224 3.72 -11.20 -6.83
C ARG A 224 5.20 -11.59 -6.61
N GLY A 225 5.80 -12.25 -7.59
CA GLY A 225 7.21 -12.71 -7.57
C GLY A 225 7.47 -13.98 -6.77
N ALA A 226 6.53 -14.53 -6.03
CA ALA A 226 6.74 -15.67 -5.13
C ALA A 226 7.25 -16.94 -5.86
N LYS A 227 6.80 -17.22 -7.09
CA LYS A 227 7.30 -18.37 -7.87
C LYS A 227 8.82 -18.37 -8.08
N VAL A 228 9.44 -17.19 -8.13
CA VAL A 228 10.91 -17.08 -8.25
C VAL A 228 11.60 -17.41 -6.93
N ALA A 229 10.92 -17.20 -5.79
CA ALA A 229 11.44 -17.58 -4.48
C ALA A 229 11.73 -19.08 -4.39
N GLY A 230 10.86 -19.94 -4.97
CA GLY A 230 11.03 -21.39 -5.06
C GLY A 230 12.30 -21.84 -5.79
N THR A 231 12.86 -20.98 -6.65
CA THR A 231 14.14 -21.25 -7.33
C THR A 231 15.34 -20.66 -6.59
N LEU A 232 15.18 -19.45 -6.04
CA LEU A 232 16.30 -18.68 -5.49
C LEU A 232 16.62 -18.99 -4.02
N LEU A 233 15.62 -19.32 -3.20
CA LEU A 233 15.80 -19.53 -1.76
C LEU A 233 16.36 -20.90 -1.39
N PRO A 234 15.98 -22.06 -2.01
CA PRO A 234 16.43 -23.37 -1.56
C PRO A 234 17.96 -23.53 -1.48
N PRO A 235 18.77 -23.07 -2.45
CA PRO A 235 20.22 -23.17 -2.34
C PRO A 235 20.80 -22.39 -1.15
N LEU A 236 20.17 -21.28 -0.77
CA LEU A 236 20.61 -20.41 0.32
C LEU A 236 20.12 -20.89 1.69
N LEU A 237 19.06 -21.70 1.73
CA LEU A 237 18.50 -22.32 2.94
C LEU A 237 19.08 -23.70 3.20
N ALA A 238 19.89 -24.23 2.29
CA ALA A 238 20.53 -25.54 2.44
C ALA A 238 21.30 -25.64 3.77
N GLY A 239 21.06 -26.73 4.51
CA GLY A 239 21.65 -26.95 5.83
C GLY A 239 20.99 -26.18 6.99
N SER A 240 19.93 -25.39 6.74
CA SER A 240 19.08 -24.81 7.79
C SER A 240 17.85 -25.68 8.06
N ALA A 241 17.22 -25.50 9.22
CA ALA A 241 15.97 -26.19 9.58
C ALA A 241 14.72 -25.39 9.09
N VAL A 242 14.78 -24.89 7.84
CA VAL A 242 13.71 -24.10 7.22
C VAL A 242 13.15 -24.82 6.02
N GLU A 243 11.86 -25.15 6.06
CA GLU A 243 11.11 -25.71 4.93
C GLU A 243 10.42 -24.60 4.16
N LEU A 244 10.58 -24.58 2.83
CA LEU A 244 10.02 -23.57 1.93
C LEU A 244 8.75 -24.07 1.24
N ASN A 245 7.68 -23.25 1.31
CA ASN A 245 6.45 -23.39 0.54
C ASN A 245 6.23 -22.12 -0.31
N ASP A 246 6.21 -22.23 -1.65
CA ASP A 246 5.94 -21.14 -2.57
C ASP A 246 4.62 -21.35 -3.32
N TYR A 247 3.71 -20.39 -3.23
CA TYR A 247 2.36 -20.54 -3.80
C TYR A 247 2.06 -19.58 -4.98
N GLY A 248 2.94 -18.68 -5.33
CA GLY A 248 2.66 -17.68 -6.35
C GLY A 248 1.55 -16.71 -5.92
N VAL A 249 0.78 -16.20 -6.88
CA VAL A 249 -0.39 -15.34 -6.59
C VAL A 249 -1.56 -16.23 -6.17
N LEU A 250 -2.17 -15.91 -5.04
CA LEU A 250 -3.28 -16.66 -4.46
C LEU A 250 -4.60 -15.89 -4.57
N GLU A 251 -5.70 -16.64 -4.59
CA GLU A 251 -7.04 -16.12 -4.34
C GLU A 251 -7.12 -15.47 -2.95
N ALA A 252 -7.92 -14.40 -2.83
CA ALA A 252 -7.99 -13.58 -1.62
C ALA A 252 -8.31 -14.40 -0.36
N GLY A 253 -9.29 -15.32 -0.42
CA GLY A 253 -9.66 -16.16 0.73
C GLY A 253 -8.52 -17.07 1.20
N ARG A 254 -7.73 -17.65 0.26
CA ARG A 254 -6.58 -18.49 0.59
C ARG A 254 -5.43 -17.66 1.17
N ALA A 255 -5.18 -16.47 0.62
CA ALA A 255 -4.19 -15.55 1.15
C ALA A 255 -4.51 -15.14 2.60
N VAL A 256 -5.77 -14.80 2.88
CA VAL A 256 -6.27 -14.51 4.24
C VAL A 256 -6.08 -15.68 5.17
N SER A 257 -6.44 -16.91 4.75
CA SER A 257 -6.28 -18.11 5.57
C SER A 257 -4.82 -18.34 5.95
N LEU A 258 -3.88 -18.16 5.02
CA LEU A 258 -2.45 -18.27 5.29
C LEU A 258 -1.97 -17.20 6.28
N LEU A 259 -2.37 -15.92 6.07
CA LEU A 259 -2.01 -14.82 6.97
C LEU A 259 -2.59 -15.02 8.37
N ALA A 260 -3.85 -15.44 8.47
CA ALA A 260 -4.52 -15.64 9.76
C ALA A 260 -3.93 -16.81 10.57
N THR A 261 -3.38 -17.82 9.91
CA THR A 261 -2.80 -19.01 10.57
C THR A 261 -1.29 -18.89 10.79
N ALA A 262 -0.58 -17.98 10.15
CA ALA A 262 0.86 -17.77 10.33
C ALA A 262 1.21 -17.20 11.71
N ASP A 263 2.44 -17.36 12.16
CA ASP A 263 2.93 -16.85 13.44
C ASP A 263 3.50 -15.45 13.32
N VAL A 264 4.15 -15.14 12.18
CA VAL A 264 4.77 -13.85 11.92
C VAL A 264 4.90 -13.60 10.42
N GLN A 265 4.73 -12.35 10.00
CA GLN A 265 5.11 -11.89 8.68
C GLN A 265 6.51 -11.27 8.74
N LEU A 266 7.41 -11.72 7.89
CA LEU A 266 8.72 -11.10 7.68
C LEU A 266 8.63 -10.09 6.54
N PHE A 267 8.85 -8.80 6.85
CA PHE A 267 8.75 -7.69 5.89
C PHE A 267 10.10 -7.00 5.73
N VAL A 268 10.83 -7.32 4.65
CA VAL A 268 12.25 -6.92 4.49
C VAL A 268 12.55 -6.12 3.22
N ARG A 269 11.59 -6.00 2.30
CA ARG A 269 11.78 -5.34 1.00
C ARG A 269 12.05 -3.83 1.10
N SER A 270 11.52 -3.18 2.12
CA SER A 270 11.65 -1.74 2.43
C SER A 270 11.24 -1.51 3.88
N GLY A 271 11.29 -0.28 4.36
CA GLY A 271 10.59 0.07 5.60
C GLY A 271 9.09 -0.13 5.47
N LEU A 272 8.47 -0.56 6.57
CA LEU A 272 7.01 -0.70 6.63
C LEU A 272 6.36 0.67 6.77
N SER A 273 5.44 0.98 5.87
CA SER A 273 4.71 2.26 5.88
C SER A 273 3.23 2.07 5.55
N SER A 274 2.42 3.09 5.80
CA SER A 274 0.95 3.07 5.65
C SER A 274 0.45 2.96 4.19
N ARG A 275 1.36 2.90 3.21
CA ARG A 275 1.05 2.61 1.80
C ARG A 275 1.41 1.18 1.36
N ARG A 276 1.96 0.36 2.25
CA ARG A 276 2.43 -1.00 1.93
C ARG A 276 1.31 -2.03 2.11
N GLY A 277 0.51 -2.24 1.07
CA GLY A 277 -0.67 -3.09 1.09
C GLY A 277 -0.43 -4.51 1.65
N SER A 278 0.72 -5.15 1.34
CA SER A 278 1.04 -6.48 1.89
C SER A 278 1.29 -6.46 3.41
N GLY A 279 1.87 -5.38 3.94
CA GLY A 279 2.00 -5.19 5.39
C GLY A 279 0.65 -4.91 6.04
N ILE A 280 -0.16 -4.03 5.42
CA ILE A 280 -1.51 -3.72 5.92
C ILE A 280 -2.40 -4.98 5.93
N ALA A 281 -2.28 -5.85 4.92
CA ALA A 281 -3.00 -7.12 4.90
C ALA A 281 -2.62 -8.05 6.07
N GLY A 282 -1.33 -8.10 6.42
CA GLY A 282 -0.88 -8.81 7.63
C GLY A 282 -1.46 -8.22 8.91
N ILE A 283 -1.44 -6.88 9.04
CA ILE A 283 -2.05 -6.17 10.17
C ILE A 283 -3.55 -6.50 10.26
N ALA A 284 -4.27 -6.43 9.14
CA ALA A 284 -5.70 -6.72 9.09
C ALA A 284 -6.06 -8.17 9.48
N CYS A 285 -5.14 -9.11 9.24
CA CYS A 285 -5.26 -10.50 9.68
C CYS A 285 -4.79 -10.73 11.13
N GLY A 286 -4.43 -9.68 11.87
CA GLY A 286 -3.88 -9.79 13.22
C GLY A 286 -2.52 -10.50 13.25
N LEU A 287 -1.77 -10.51 12.16
CA LEU A 287 -0.47 -11.19 12.07
C LEU A 287 0.64 -10.27 12.54
N PRO A 288 1.42 -10.61 13.59
CA PRO A 288 2.60 -9.85 13.99
C PRO A 288 3.55 -9.65 12.81
N ILE A 289 4.14 -8.47 12.68
CA ILE A 289 5.10 -8.18 11.61
C ILE A 289 6.46 -7.90 12.22
N VAL A 290 7.49 -8.57 11.71
CA VAL A 290 8.90 -8.26 11.95
C VAL A 290 9.48 -7.70 10.64
N GLY A 291 10.13 -6.54 10.72
CA GLY A 291 10.60 -5.89 9.50
C GLY A 291 11.50 -4.69 9.74
N PHE A 292 11.71 -3.91 8.69
CA PHE A 292 12.49 -2.67 8.77
C PHE A 292 11.59 -1.44 8.93
N SER A 293 12.14 -0.43 9.63
CA SER A 293 11.67 0.94 9.60
C SER A 293 12.55 1.78 8.67
N ASP A 294 11.95 2.77 8.03
CA ASP A 294 12.64 3.78 7.21
C ASP A 294 12.01 5.17 7.41
N ALA A 295 12.37 6.11 6.54
CA ALA A 295 11.87 7.48 6.60
C ALA A 295 10.33 7.58 6.44
N GLU A 296 9.66 6.61 5.81
CA GLU A 296 8.20 6.59 5.63
C GLU A 296 7.47 5.93 6.82
N THR A 297 8.21 5.24 7.71
CA THR A 297 7.61 4.57 8.87
C THR A 297 7.15 5.61 9.89
N ALA A 298 5.84 5.71 10.09
CA ALA A 298 5.23 6.68 10.97
C ALA A 298 3.83 6.20 11.39
N PHE A 299 3.11 7.02 12.15
CA PHE A 299 1.69 6.82 12.42
C PHE A 299 0.89 6.62 11.11
N PRO A 300 -0.05 5.66 11.03
CA PRO A 300 -0.52 4.78 12.11
C PRO A 300 0.22 3.44 12.23
N ILE A 301 1.26 3.16 11.44
CA ILE A 301 2.00 1.89 11.49
C ILE A 301 2.63 1.66 12.87
N THR A 302 3.12 2.72 13.54
CA THR A 302 3.72 2.63 14.87
C THR A 302 2.75 2.20 15.97
N GLU A 303 1.44 2.31 15.73
CA GLU A 303 0.39 1.85 16.65
C GLU A 303 0.09 0.36 16.51
N ALA A 304 0.43 -0.24 15.37
CA ALA A 304 0.15 -1.63 15.07
C ALA A 304 1.09 -2.60 15.83
N GLY A 305 0.77 -3.87 15.80
CA GLY A 305 1.54 -4.97 16.38
C GLY A 305 2.75 -5.34 15.52
N VAL A 306 3.68 -4.42 15.39
CA VAL A 306 4.89 -4.54 14.57
C VAL A 306 6.15 -4.44 15.42
N ARG A 307 7.19 -5.17 15.02
CA ARG A 307 8.55 -5.14 15.60
C ARG A 307 9.49 -4.70 14.49
N LEU A 308 9.86 -3.42 14.49
CA LEU A 308 10.63 -2.82 13.42
C LEU A 308 12.02 -2.41 13.92
N VAL A 309 13.02 -2.75 13.13
CA VAL A 309 14.42 -2.33 13.34
C VAL A 309 14.86 -1.36 12.24
N PRO A 310 15.87 -0.53 12.47
CA PRO A 310 16.39 0.36 11.43
C PRO A 310 16.80 -0.41 10.16
N MET A 311 16.59 0.22 9.00
CA MET A 311 16.99 -0.35 7.72
C MET A 311 18.49 -0.76 7.75
N GLY A 312 18.76 -2.04 7.46
CA GLY A 312 20.12 -2.61 7.47
C GLY A 312 20.55 -3.28 8.77
N ASP A 313 19.81 -3.14 9.87
CA ASP A 313 20.07 -3.88 11.13
C ASP A 313 19.59 -5.35 11.00
N ARG A 314 20.43 -6.17 10.36
CA ARG A 314 20.13 -7.59 10.11
C ARG A 314 20.07 -8.41 11.41
N GLU A 315 20.99 -8.15 12.34
CA GLU A 315 21.04 -8.87 13.62
C GLU A 315 19.84 -8.48 14.50
N GLY A 316 19.43 -7.21 14.50
CA GLY A 316 18.20 -6.76 15.13
C GLY A 316 16.97 -7.50 14.57
N LEU A 317 16.90 -7.69 13.25
CA LEU A 317 15.82 -8.41 12.60
C LEU A 317 15.74 -9.87 13.07
N VAL A 318 16.90 -10.55 13.21
CA VAL A 318 16.96 -11.93 13.78
C VAL A 318 16.47 -11.92 15.22
N ARG A 319 16.97 -11.01 16.08
CA ARG A 319 16.57 -10.94 17.50
C ARG A 319 15.06 -10.75 17.65
N GLU A 320 14.46 -9.81 16.89
CA GLU A 320 13.02 -9.57 16.94
C GLU A 320 12.21 -10.77 16.45
N LEU A 321 12.66 -11.42 15.36
CA LEU A 321 12.01 -12.61 14.84
C LEU A 321 12.03 -13.76 15.85
N VAL A 322 13.19 -14.03 16.47
CA VAL A 322 13.34 -15.07 17.48
C VAL A 322 12.47 -14.79 18.70
N GLN A 323 12.42 -13.54 19.19
CA GLN A 323 11.58 -13.15 20.31
C GLN A 323 10.10 -13.40 20.00
N VAL A 324 9.62 -12.96 18.85
CA VAL A 324 8.22 -13.15 18.44
C VAL A 324 7.89 -14.64 18.31
N LEU A 325 8.81 -15.46 17.78
CA LEU A 325 8.56 -16.89 17.61
C LEU A 325 8.59 -17.67 18.94
N LYS A 326 9.47 -17.29 19.89
CA LYS A 326 9.60 -17.98 21.18
C LYS A 326 8.55 -17.55 22.22
N GLN A 327 8.02 -16.31 22.16
CA GLN A 327 7.15 -15.75 23.19
C GLN A 327 5.69 -15.68 22.72
N GLU A 328 4.86 -16.64 23.14
CA GLU A 328 3.43 -16.69 22.79
C GLU A 328 2.67 -15.44 23.29
N THR A 329 2.96 -14.99 24.51
CA THR A 329 2.34 -13.79 25.08
C THR A 329 2.66 -12.53 24.29
N LEU A 330 3.89 -12.40 23.79
CA LEU A 330 4.27 -11.28 22.91
C LEU A 330 3.49 -11.36 21.59
N ARG A 331 3.41 -12.55 20.96
CA ARG A 331 2.64 -12.71 19.70
C ARG A 331 1.18 -12.32 19.89
N GLU A 332 0.56 -12.76 21.00
CA GLU A 332 -0.84 -12.41 21.25
C GLU A 332 -1.04 -10.91 21.51
N THR A 333 -0.14 -10.27 22.24
CA THR A 333 -0.15 -8.81 22.43
C THR A 333 -0.03 -8.06 21.10
N LEU A 334 0.89 -8.48 20.24
CA LEU A 334 1.07 -7.88 18.91
C LEU A 334 -0.14 -8.12 18.00
N ARG A 335 -0.73 -9.33 18.09
CA ARG A 335 -1.97 -9.66 17.38
C ARG A 335 -3.11 -8.74 17.77
N GLN A 336 -3.34 -8.55 19.06
CA GLN A 336 -4.38 -7.68 19.56
C GLN A 336 -4.19 -6.23 19.09
N ARG A 337 -2.97 -5.71 19.17
CA ARG A 337 -2.62 -4.37 18.65
C ARG A 337 -2.90 -4.25 17.16
N ASN A 338 -2.64 -5.28 16.37
CA ASN A 338 -2.93 -5.29 14.94
C ASN A 338 -4.43 -5.22 14.65
N LEU A 339 -5.24 -5.98 15.38
CA LEU A 339 -6.71 -5.96 15.25
C LEU A 339 -7.26 -4.58 15.63
N GLU A 340 -6.81 -4.00 16.73
CA GLU A 340 -7.18 -2.64 17.16
C GLU A 340 -6.76 -1.57 16.14
N ALA A 341 -5.53 -1.65 15.62
CA ALA A 341 -5.06 -0.74 14.59
C ALA A 341 -5.89 -0.86 13.29
N THR A 342 -6.31 -2.08 12.94
CA THR A 342 -7.18 -2.31 11.78
C THR A 342 -8.53 -1.60 11.96
N GLU A 343 -9.18 -1.78 13.10
CA GLU A 343 -10.47 -1.15 13.38
C GLU A 343 -10.37 0.38 13.42
N ARG A 344 -9.27 0.91 13.96
CA ARG A 344 -9.09 2.35 14.15
C ARG A 344 -8.60 3.08 12.90
N PHE A 345 -7.80 2.44 12.04
CA PHE A 345 -7.05 3.14 11.00
C PHE A 345 -7.12 2.50 9.62
N PHE A 346 -7.18 1.16 9.51
CA PHE A 346 -6.96 0.46 8.24
C PHE A 346 -8.22 -0.20 7.66
N SER A 347 -9.35 -0.16 8.37
CA SER A 347 -10.62 -0.64 7.84
C SER A 347 -11.16 0.31 6.77
N TRP A 348 -11.78 -0.26 5.73
CA TRP A 348 -12.39 0.53 4.67
C TRP A 348 -13.53 1.41 5.16
N ASP A 349 -14.24 0.99 6.21
CA ASP A 349 -15.26 1.80 6.87
C ASP A 349 -14.69 3.11 7.41
N ARG A 350 -13.56 3.06 8.15
CA ARG A 350 -12.86 4.25 8.66
C ARG A 350 -12.27 5.13 7.56
N ILE A 351 -11.71 4.50 6.53
CA ILE A 351 -11.17 5.22 5.38
C ILE A 351 -12.31 5.95 4.65
N ALA A 352 -13.46 5.31 4.44
CA ALA A 352 -14.64 5.95 3.84
C ALA A 352 -15.15 7.13 4.69
N ASP A 353 -15.24 6.99 6.02
CA ASP A 353 -15.61 8.11 6.91
C ASP A 353 -14.66 9.29 6.79
N ALA A 354 -13.35 9.02 6.68
CA ALA A 354 -12.36 10.07 6.52
C ALA A 354 -12.51 10.78 5.14
N TYR A 355 -12.78 10.04 4.07
CA TYR A 355 -13.10 10.65 2.76
C TYR A 355 -14.36 11.51 2.84
N LEU A 356 -15.42 11.03 3.48
CA LEU A 356 -16.65 11.80 3.68
C LEU A 356 -16.37 13.10 4.42
N SER A 357 -15.57 13.07 5.46
CA SER A 357 -15.16 14.26 6.20
C SER A 357 -14.41 15.27 5.32
N ILE A 358 -13.41 14.78 4.54
CA ILE A 358 -12.59 15.63 3.65
C ILE A 358 -13.46 16.30 2.56
N LEU A 359 -14.41 15.57 1.99
CA LEU A 359 -15.22 16.02 0.85
C LEU A 359 -16.41 16.90 1.26
N ARG A 360 -16.84 16.84 2.53
CA ARG A 360 -17.91 17.69 3.07
C ARG A 360 -17.43 19.05 3.59
N THR A 361 -16.18 19.18 3.98
CA THR A 361 -15.60 20.41 4.56
C THR A 361 -15.22 21.48 3.53
N SER A 362 -15.87 21.51 2.39
CA SER A 362 -15.58 22.49 1.29
C SER A 362 -16.69 23.53 1.13
#